data_0d3bb34ccba01cdc31e991c021d41b13
#
_entry.id   0d3bb34ccba01cdc31e991c021d41b13
#
_cell.length_a   1.000
_cell.length_b   1.000
_cell.length_c   1.000
_cell.angle_alpha   90.00
_cell.angle_beta   90.00
_cell.angle_gamma   90.00
#
_symmetry.space_group_name_H-M   'P 1'
#
loop_
_entity.id
_entity.type
_entity.pdbx_description
1 polymer ?
#
loop_
_entity_poly.entity_id
_entity_poly.type
_entity_poly.pdbx_seq_one_letter_code
_entity_poly.pdbx_strand_id
1 'polypeptide(L)'
;MPTTTPSFGWPVPVSSDLVKDGATAIESLGDAIDASLVDLKGGTTGQVLAKASNTDMDFSWVAQDDSNAIQNAIVDAKGDIIAATANDTPARLAVGANNTVLTADSSTATGLKWATPASGSAFVGALATRATAQSFNTATFTAASFTSESFDTDSFHDNSTNPSRMTIPAGKGGYYLVNFQMNVSGTTGRLIAQIRKNGTNTAQFECGNNSSLQGWQASQIVNVAAADYLEIYLYQASGSTQSSDADNTTNQFSVYYLGA
;
A
#
# COMPACT_ATOMS: atom_id res chain seq x y z
N MET A 1 -20.77 -79.49 -20.99
CA MET A 1 -21.22 -78.21 -20.33
C MET A 1 -20.52 -77.04 -21.04
N PRO A 2 -21.24 -76.04 -21.41
CA PRO A 2 -20.61 -74.85 -22.02
C PRO A 2 -19.55 -74.31 -21.05
N THR A 3 -18.43 -73.86 -21.53
CA THR A 3 -17.43 -73.13 -20.78
C THR A 3 -17.83 -71.63 -20.78
N THR A 4 -17.21 -70.84 -19.91
CA THR A 4 -17.45 -69.40 -19.88
C THR A 4 -16.16 -68.63 -20.16
N THR A 5 -16.29 -67.41 -20.66
CA THR A 5 -15.13 -66.50 -20.83
C THR A 5 -14.52 -66.15 -19.47
N PRO A 6 -13.16 -66.05 -19.37
CA PRO A 6 -12.51 -65.84 -18.06
C PRO A 6 -12.87 -64.54 -17.35
N SER A 7 -13.10 -63.48 -18.09
CA SER A 7 -13.29 -62.13 -17.52
C SER A 7 -14.78 -61.81 -17.27
N PHE A 8 -15.67 -62.16 -18.18
CA PHE A 8 -17.05 -61.78 -18.14
C PHE A 8 -18.01 -62.92 -17.84
N GLY A 9 -17.51 -64.18 -17.83
CA GLY A 9 -18.34 -65.38 -17.56
C GLY A 9 -19.38 -65.66 -18.66
N TRP A 10 -19.18 -65.13 -19.89
CA TRP A 10 -20.12 -65.37 -20.99
C TRP A 10 -20.06 -66.79 -21.43
N PRO A 11 -21.20 -67.43 -21.70
CA PRO A 11 -21.25 -68.81 -22.14
C PRO A 11 -20.60 -68.97 -23.52
N VAL A 12 -19.76 -69.95 -23.68
CA VAL A 12 -19.08 -70.24 -24.95
C VAL A 12 -19.31 -71.71 -25.33
N PRO A 13 -19.82 -71.96 -26.57
CA PRO A 13 -19.93 -73.34 -27.07
C PRO A 13 -18.55 -73.98 -27.20
N VAL A 14 -18.47 -75.29 -26.91
CA VAL A 14 -17.26 -76.09 -27.02
C VAL A 14 -17.42 -77.16 -28.07
N SER A 15 -16.28 -77.74 -28.52
CA SER A 15 -16.27 -78.76 -29.59
C SER A 15 -17.01 -80.03 -29.27
N SER A 16 -17.31 -80.27 -28.02
CA SER A 16 -18.09 -81.44 -27.56
C SER A 16 -19.60 -81.27 -27.58
N ASP A 17 -20.06 -79.97 -27.83
CA ASP A 17 -21.48 -79.74 -27.89
C ASP A 17 -22.10 -80.24 -29.20
N LEU A 18 -23.36 -80.61 -29.13
CA LEU A 18 -24.04 -81.20 -30.30
C LEU A 18 -24.29 -80.06 -31.31
N VAL A 19 -24.06 -80.34 -32.58
CA VAL A 19 -24.25 -79.37 -33.70
C VAL A 19 -25.69 -78.80 -33.74
N LYS A 20 -26.69 -79.61 -33.35
CA LYS A 20 -28.09 -79.20 -33.26
C LYS A 20 -28.35 -78.07 -32.23
N ASP A 21 -27.52 -77.98 -31.21
CA ASP A 21 -27.66 -77.02 -30.13
C ASP A 21 -26.81 -75.79 -30.38
N GLY A 22 -26.04 -75.71 -31.48
CA GLY A 22 -25.09 -74.64 -31.78
C GLY A 22 -25.75 -73.25 -31.96
N ALA A 23 -26.95 -73.26 -32.58
CA ALA A 23 -27.65 -71.98 -32.76
C ALA A 23 -28.07 -71.36 -31.43
N THR A 24 -28.59 -72.18 -30.52
CA THR A 24 -28.99 -71.71 -29.18
C THR A 24 -27.79 -71.26 -28.31
N ALA A 25 -26.66 -71.95 -28.51
CA ALA A 25 -25.44 -71.58 -27.75
C ALA A 25 -24.85 -70.22 -28.25
N ILE A 26 -24.93 -69.97 -29.53
CA ILE A 26 -24.51 -68.66 -30.10
C ILE A 26 -25.48 -67.54 -29.69
N GLU A 27 -26.79 -67.81 -29.70
CA GLU A 27 -27.80 -66.91 -29.22
C GLU A 27 -27.57 -66.53 -27.76
N SER A 28 -27.36 -67.52 -26.88
CA SER A 28 -27.07 -67.28 -25.46
C SER A 28 -25.77 -66.47 -25.24
N LEU A 29 -24.76 -66.67 -26.08
CA LEU A 29 -23.54 -65.83 -26.02
C LEU A 29 -23.85 -64.38 -26.50
N GLY A 30 -24.61 -64.21 -27.53
CA GLY A 30 -25.05 -62.88 -28.01
C GLY A 30 -25.85 -62.11 -26.97
N ASP A 31 -26.81 -62.80 -26.35
CA ASP A 31 -27.63 -62.20 -25.28
C ASP A 31 -26.79 -61.82 -24.06
N ALA A 32 -25.82 -62.62 -23.68
CA ALA A 32 -24.93 -62.34 -22.55
C ALA A 32 -24.00 -61.12 -22.86
N ILE A 33 -23.55 -61.00 -24.08
CA ILE A 33 -22.77 -59.82 -24.52
C ILE A 33 -23.67 -58.59 -24.51
N ASP A 34 -24.85 -58.64 -25.12
CA ASP A 34 -25.79 -57.49 -25.19
C ASP A 34 -26.18 -57.04 -23.78
N ALA A 35 -26.49 -57.99 -22.87
CA ALA A 35 -26.80 -57.67 -21.48
C ALA A 35 -25.67 -57.00 -20.74
N SER A 36 -24.41 -57.42 -20.99
CA SER A 36 -23.22 -56.78 -20.35
C SER A 36 -22.87 -55.40 -20.89
N LEU A 37 -23.31 -55.09 -22.11
CA LEU A 37 -22.96 -53.82 -22.77
C LEU A 37 -24.19 -52.85 -22.78
N VAL A 38 -25.31 -53.24 -22.18
CA VAL A 38 -26.57 -52.46 -22.25
C VAL A 38 -26.37 -51.04 -21.69
N ASP A 39 -25.58 -50.91 -20.65
CA ASP A 39 -25.32 -49.63 -20.01
C ASP A 39 -24.47 -48.66 -20.86
N LEU A 40 -23.83 -49.17 -21.90
CA LEU A 40 -23.10 -48.34 -22.87
C LEU A 40 -24.05 -47.69 -23.92
N LYS A 41 -25.29 -48.18 -24.00
CA LYS A 41 -26.29 -47.65 -24.98
C LYS A 41 -26.95 -46.39 -24.44
N GLY A 42 -27.32 -45.51 -25.35
CA GLY A 42 -28.05 -44.29 -25.02
C GLY A 42 -27.10 -43.12 -24.81
N GLY A 43 -27.46 -42.27 -23.85
CA GLY A 43 -26.80 -40.97 -23.65
C GLY A 43 -27.31 -39.92 -24.61
N THR A 44 -27.22 -38.69 -24.16
CA THR A 44 -27.52 -37.48 -24.93
C THR A 44 -26.33 -36.53 -24.93
N THR A 45 -26.35 -35.56 -25.81
CA THR A 45 -25.29 -34.53 -25.85
C THR A 45 -25.13 -33.88 -24.47
N GLY A 46 -23.88 -33.80 -23.98
CA GLY A 46 -23.54 -33.21 -22.68
C GLY A 46 -23.58 -34.21 -21.51
N GLN A 47 -23.85 -35.49 -21.76
CA GLN A 47 -23.68 -36.53 -20.75
C GLN A 47 -22.31 -37.22 -20.87
N VAL A 48 -21.83 -37.74 -19.76
CA VAL A 48 -20.65 -38.59 -19.64
C VAL A 48 -21.04 -39.97 -19.11
N LEU A 49 -20.32 -41.00 -19.56
CA LEU A 49 -20.49 -42.35 -19.06
C LEU A 49 -19.71 -42.47 -17.75
N ALA A 50 -20.42 -42.72 -16.64
CA ALA A 50 -19.84 -42.83 -15.31
C ALA A 50 -20.10 -44.23 -14.72
N LYS A 51 -19.24 -44.72 -13.84
CA LYS A 51 -19.51 -45.89 -13.05
C LYS A 51 -20.71 -45.64 -12.13
N ALA A 52 -21.72 -46.45 -12.21
CA ALA A 52 -22.92 -46.37 -11.35
C ALA A 52 -22.67 -47.03 -9.98
N SER A 53 -21.86 -48.12 -9.94
CA SER A 53 -21.45 -48.78 -8.71
C SER A 53 -20.05 -49.39 -8.85
N ASN A 54 -19.61 -50.18 -7.83
CA ASN A 54 -18.37 -50.93 -7.88
C ASN A 54 -18.50 -52.28 -8.64
N THR A 55 -19.69 -52.59 -9.14
CA THR A 55 -19.91 -53.79 -9.96
C THR A 55 -19.26 -53.61 -11.32
N ASP A 56 -18.66 -54.67 -11.86
CA ASP A 56 -18.06 -54.61 -13.19
C ASP A 56 -19.11 -54.33 -14.24
N MET A 57 -18.75 -53.51 -15.23
CA MET A 57 -19.60 -53.08 -16.36
C MET A 57 -20.89 -52.29 -15.97
N ASP A 58 -21.03 -51.91 -14.71
CA ASP A 58 -22.18 -51.11 -14.25
C ASP A 58 -21.87 -49.62 -14.49
N PHE A 59 -22.42 -49.07 -15.55
CA PHE A 59 -22.29 -47.70 -15.98
C PHE A 59 -23.65 -47.00 -16.12
N SER A 60 -23.63 -45.71 -16.01
CA SER A 60 -24.78 -44.85 -16.32
C SER A 60 -24.36 -43.59 -17.01
N TRP A 61 -25.21 -43.06 -17.88
CA TRP A 61 -25.05 -41.77 -18.50
C TRP A 61 -25.56 -40.69 -17.54
N VAL A 62 -24.64 -39.87 -17.05
CA VAL A 62 -24.92 -38.77 -16.14
C VAL A 62 -24.64 -37.43 -16.81
N ALA A 63 -25.35 -36.38 -16.41
CA ALA A 63 -24.98 -35.04 -16.84
C ALA A 63 -23.54 -34.77 -16.40
N GLN A 64 -22.76 -34.13 -17.28
CA GLN A 64 -21.44 -33.64 -16.88
C GLN A 64 -21.63 -32.64 -15.74
N ASP A 65 -21.16 -33.00 -14.56
CA ASP A 65 -21.20 -32.15 -13.39
C ASP A 65 -19.86 -31.39 -13.25
N ASP A 66 -19.88 -30.16 -13.64
CA ASP A 66 -18.79 -29.22 -13.44
C ASP A 66 -19.18 -28.08 -12.47
N SER A 67 -20.24 -28.32 -11.67
CA SER A 67 -20.78 -27.34 -10.73
C SER A 67 -19.75 -26.84 -9.71
N ASN A 68 -18.74 -27.66 -9.41
CA ASN A 68 -17.62 -27.30 -8.55
C ASN A 68 -16.42 -26.71 -9.31
N ALA A 69 -16.47 -26.63 -10.65
CA ALA A 69 -15.42 -26.04 -11.45
C ALA A 69 -15.64 -24.52 -11.57
N ILE A 70 -14.53 -23.79 -11.50
CA ILE A 70 -14.57 -22.37 -11.86
C ILE A 70 -14.69 -22.27 -13.38
N GLN A 71 -15.84 -21.82 -13.86
CA GLN A 71 -16.12 -21.72 -15.29
C GLN A 71 -15.29 -20.60 -15.91
N ASN A 72 -14.74 -20.83 -17.10
CA ASN A 72 -13.98 -19.81 -17.84
C ASN A 72 -14.79 -18.52 -18.10
N ALA A 73 -16.10 -18.64 -18.19
CA ALA A 73 -17.01 -17.50 -18.39
C ALA A 73 -17.09 -16.53 -17.21
N ILE A 74 -16.50 -16.90 -16.05
CA ILE A 74 -16.46 -16.00 -14.89
C ILE A 74 -15.50 -14.80 -15.13
N VAL A 75 -14.46 -14.98 -15.97
CA VAL A 75 -13.55 -13.91 -16.41
C VAL A 75 -13.87 -13.57 -17.85
N ASP A 76 -14.49 -12.43 -18.11
CA ASP A 76 -14.96 -12.01 -19.41
C ASP A 76 -14.19 -10.80 -19.98
N ALA A 77 -13.28 -10.24 -19.22
CA ALA A 77 -12.43 -9.12 -19.65
C ALA A 77 -10.98 -9.28 -19.20
N LYS A 78 -10.07 -8.67 -19.96
CA LYS A 78 -8.65 -8.62 -19.62
C LYS A 78 -8.43 -7.92 -18.27
N GLY A 79 -7.75 -8.61 -17.35
CA GLY A 79 -7.41 -8.06 -16.04
C GLY A 79 -8.44 -8.36 -14.96
N ASP A 80 -9.50 -9.10 -15.27
CA ASP A 80 -10.43 -9.59 -14.25
C ASP A 80 -9.74 -10.53 -13.27
N ILE A 81 -10.22 -10.55 -12.05
CA ILE A 81 -9.75 -11.40 -10.96
C ILE A 81 -10.92 -12.24 -10.46
N ILE A 82 -10.65 -13.51 -10.14
CA ILE A 82 -11.61 -14.36 -9.44
C ILE A 82 -11.40 -14.14 -7.94
N ALA A 83 -12.45 -13.72 -7.26
CA ALA A 83 -12.51 -13.57 -5.82
C ALA A 83 -13.69 -14.37 -5.27
N ALA A 84 -13.77 -14.57 -3.97
CA ALA A 84 -14.90 -15.26 -3.34
C ALA A 84 -15.84 -14.27 -2.66
N THR A 85 -17.15 -14.51 -2.74
CA THR A 85 -18.17 -13.76 -1.98
C THR A 85 -18.63 -14.51 -0.73
N ALA A 86 -18.37 -15.82 -0.67
CA ALA A 86 -18.60 -16.71 0.46
C ALA A 86 -17.74 -17.97 0.27
N ASN A 87 -17.81 -18.92 1.21
CA ASN A 87 -17.22 -20.24 1.01
C ASN A 87 -17.73 -20.86 -0.28
N ASP A 88 -16.83 -21.42 -1.07
CA ASP A 88 -17.12 -22.12 -2.33
C ASP A 88 -17.95 -21.31 -3.35
N THR A 89 -17.93 -19.97 -3.22
CA THR A 89 -18.70 -19.07 -4.09
C THR A 89 -17.75 -18.11 -4.82
N PRO A 90 -17.12 -18.56 -5.92
CA PRO A 90 -16.28 -17.72 -6.74
C PRO A 90 -17.10 -16.66 -7.46
N ALA A 91 -16.56 -15.46 -7.55
CA ALA A 91 -17.18 -14.35 -8.27
C ALA A 91 -16.11 -13.53 -8.99
N ARG A 92 -16.53 -12.86 -10.06
CA ARG A 92 -15.67 -11.93 -10.77
C ARG A 92 -15.51 -10.63 -10.00
N LEU A 93 -14.26 -10.20 -9.85
CA LEU A 93 -13.92 -8.81 -9.57
C LEU A 93 -13.38 -8.19 -10.87
N ALA A 94 -14.18 -7.32 -11.49
CA ALA A 94 -13.76 -6.64 -12.71
C ALA A 94 -12.50 -5.82 -12.50
N VAL A 95 -11.68 -5.69 -13.55
CA VAL A 95 -10.47 -4.86 -13.50
C VAL A 95 -10.79 -3.41 -13.12
N GLY A 96 -9.96 -2.83 -12.26
CA GLY A 96 -10.10 -1.43 -11.84
C GLY A 96 -9.67 -0.44 -12.91
N ALA A 97 -9.94 0.83 -12.65
CA ALA A 97 -9.43 1.92 -13.47
C ALA A 97 -7.90 1.98 -13.45
N ASN A 98 -7.30 2.64 -14.46
CA ASN A 98 -5.85 2.87 -14.47
C ASN A 98 -5.40 3.58 -13.19
N ASN A 99 -4.21 3.21 -12.71
CA ASN A 99 -3.60 3.77 -11.50
C ASN A 99 -4.35 3.45 -10.20
N THR A 100 -5.21 2.43 -10.17
CA THR A 100 -5.77 1.89 -8.92
C THR A 100 -4.99 0.67 -8.44
N VAL A 101 -5.06 0.40 -7.16
CA VAL A 101 -4.50 -0.77 -6.48
C VAL A 101 -5.61 -1.60 -5.84
N LEU A 102 -5.39 -2.91 -5.81
CA LEU A 102 -6.31 -3.81 -5.14
C LEU A 102 -6.12 -3.68 -3.62
N THR A 103 -7.19 -3.40 -2.92
CA THR A 103 -7.20 -3.24 -1.45
C THR A 103 -8.24 -4.14 -0.81
N ALA A 104 -7.98 -4.58 0.42
CA ALA A 104 -8.97 -5.25 1.23
C ALA A 104 -10.08 -4.26 1.67
N ASP A 105 -11.32 -4.68 1.57
CA ASP A 105 -12.47 -3.91 2.04
C ASP A 105 -13.62 -4.85 2.44
N SER A 106 -13.79 -5.06 3.72
CA SER A 106 -14.83 -5.96 4.26
C SER A 106 -16.27 -5.49 4.01
N SER A 107 -16.47 -4.26 3.54
CA SER A 107 -17.80 -3.74 3.19
C SER A 107 -18.26 -4.16 1.79
N THR A 108 -17.37 -4.69 0.95
CA THR A 108 -17.70 -5.21 -0.39
C THR A 108 -18.01 -6.69 -0.36
N ALA A 109 -18.81 -7.16 -1.32
CA ALA A 109 -19.19 -8.58 -1.38
C ALA A 109 -17.99 -9.53 -1.49
N THR A 110 -16.94 -9.14 -2.20
CA THR A 110 -15.71 -9.94 -2.39
C THR A 110 -14.66 -9.70 -1.31
N GLY A 111 -14.87 -8.78 -0.37
CA GLY A 111 -13.84 -8.34 0.59
C GLY A 111 -12.69 -7.54 -0.05
N LEU A 112 -12.79 -7.21 -1.34
CA LEU A 112 -11.76 -6.54 -2.13
C LEU A 112 -12.37 -5.39 -2.93
N LYS A 113 -11.59 -4.31 -3.13
CA LYS A 113 -11.93 -3.23 -4.06
C LYS A 113 -10.69 -2.66 -4.73
N TRP A 114 -10.90 -2.03 -5.86
CA TRP A 114 -9.90 -1.17 -6.49
C TRP A 114 -10.00 0.24 -5.90
N ALA A 115 -8.88 0.75 -5.39
CA ALA A 115 -8.81 2.08 -4.79
C ALA A 115 -7.64 2.88 -5.38
N THR A 116 -7.79 4.18 -5.42
CA THR A 116 -6.65 5.05 -5.71
C THR A 116 -5.59 4.83 -4.62
N PRO A 117 -4.31 4.65 -4.98
CA PRO A 117 -3.23 4.60 -4.00
C PRO A 117 -3.33 5.81 -3.07
N ALA A 118 -3.10 5.62 -1.78
CA ALA A 118 -2.91 6.76 -0.90
C ALA A 118 -1.81 7.63 -1.51
N SER A 119 -2.10 8.89 -1.76
CA SER A 119 -1.06 9.84 -2.13
C SER A 119 0.03 9.76 -1.08
N GLY A 120 1.29 9.58 -1.49
CA GLY A 120 2.40 9.77 -0.58
C GLY A 120 2.18 11.10 0.14
N SER A 121 2.48 11.15 1.44
CA SER A 121 2.31 12.39 2.21
C SER A 121 2.89 13.55 1.42
N ALA A 122 2.06 14.50 1.03
CA ALA A 122 2.55 15.70 0.36
C ALA A 122 3.60 16.33 1.29
N PHE A 123 4.69 16.84 0.71
CA PHE A 123 5.67 17.58 1.49
C PHE A 123 4.96 18.70 2.26
N VAL A 124 5.20 18.76 3.56
CA VAL A 124 4.62 19.76 4.46
C VAL A 124 5.75 20.48 5.18
N GLY A 125 5.79 21.81 5.05
CA GLY A 125 6.80 22.62 5.67
C GLY A 125 6.86 24.04 5.13
N ALA A 126 7.76 24.83 5.71
CA ALA A 126 8.03 26.20 5.29
C ALA A 126 9.53 26.51 5.36
N LEU A 127 9.95 27.42 4.49
CA LEU A 127 11.27 28.04 4.50
C LEU A 127 11.10 29.55 4.44
N ALA A 128 11.24 30.20 5.59
CA ALA A 128 11.27 31.64 5.71
C ALA A 128 12.71 32.17 5.55
N THR A 129 12.83 33.33 4.92
CA THR A 129 14.12 33.96 4.58
C THR A 129 14.12 35.44 4.92
N ARG A 130 15.32 36.01 4.95
CA ARG A 130 15.48 37.47 5.14
C ARG A 130 16.60 38.01 4.30
N ALA A 131 16.26 38.97 3.42
CA ALA A 131 17.21 39.63 2.53
C ALA A 131 17.77 40.97 3.10
N THR A 132 17.33 41.39 4.30
CA THR A 132 17.75 42.61 4.95
C THR A 132 18.45 42.33 6.26
N ALA A 133 19.42 43.13 6.65
CA ALA A 133 20.11 42.97 7.92
C ALA A 133 19.16 43.14 9.12
N GLN A 134 19.37 42.36 10.18
CA GLN A 134 18.75 42.53 11.49
C GLN A 134 19.82 42.77 12.54
N SER A 135 19.58 43.75 13.41
CA SER A 135 20.50 44.06 14.49
C SER A 135 20.25 43.25 15.75
N PHE A 136 21.32 42.81 16.39
CA PHE A 136 21.32 42.03 17.63
C PHE A 136 22.19 42.75 18.67
N ASN A 137 21.58 43.12 19.79
CA ASN A 137 22.30 43.75 20.88
C ASN A 137 23.19 42.75 21.61
N THR A 138 24.34 43.23 22.12
CA THR A 138 25.26 42.42 22.91
C THR A 138 24.59 41.93 24.22
N ALA A 139 24.92 40.76 24.65
CA ALA A 139 24.45 40.11 25.88
C ALA A 139 22.92 40.00 26.04
N THR A 140 22.17 40.00 24.92
CA THR A 140 20.72 39.94 24.92
C THR A 140 20.22 38.88 23.94
N PHE A 141 19.29 38.01 24.35
CA PHE A 141 18.59 37.12 23.44
C PHE A 141 17.54 37.93 22.66
N THR A 142 17.66 37.91 21.34
CA THR A 142 16.75 38.59 20.40
C THR A 142 16.16 37.57 19.43
N ALA A 143 14.85 37.64 19.20
CA ALA A 143 14.21 36.78 18.19
C ALA A 143 14.71 37.14 16.78
N ALA A 144 15.08 36.15 16.01
CA ALA A 144 15.34 36.30 14.58
C ALA A 144 14.01 36.46 13.85
N SER A 145 13.92 37.42 12.92
CA SER A 145 12.72 37.65 12.13
C SER A 145 12.99 37.46 10.65
N PHE A 146 12.00 36.94 9.94
CA PHE A 146 12.06 36.60 8.53
C PHE A 146 10.92 37.34 7.82
N THR A 147 11.19 37.97 6.71
CA THR A 147 10.22 38.87 6.03
C THR A 147 9.89 38.39 4.62
N SER A 148 10.32 37.22 4.25
CA SER A 148 10.07 36.57 2.97
C SER A 148 10.01 35.03 3.17
N GLU A 149 9.45 34.36 2.19
CA GLU A 149 9.38 32.90 2.14
C GLU A 149 9.88 32.40 0.79
N SER A 150 10.57 31.27 0.79
CA SER A 150 10.84 30.52 -0.44
C SER A 150 9.70 29.57 -0.75
N PHE A 151 9.11 28.99 0.26
CA PHE A 151 7.85 28.23 0.21
C PHE A 151 7.22 28.17 1.60
N ASP A 152 5.89 28.02 1.62
CA ASP A 152 5.07 27.71 2.78
C ASP A 152 3.84 26.92 2.30
N THR A 153 3.74 25.64 2.67
CA THR A 153 2.71 24.75 2.12
C THR A 153 1.36 24.87 2.82
N ASP A 154 1.36 25.29 4.08
CA ASP A 154 0.17 25.24 4.94
C ASP A 154 0.03 26.49 5.83
N SER A 155 0.68 27.61 5.49
CA SER A 155 0.65 28.87 6.24
C SER A 155 1.29 28.77 7.64
N PHE A 156 2.49 28.22 7.71
CA PHE A 156 3.29 28.18 8.93
C PHE A 156 3.81 29.55 9.35
N HIS A 157 4.12 30.40 8.39
CA HIS A 157 4.81 31.67 8.60
C HIS A 157 3.95 32.88 8.18
N ASP A 158 4.06 33.98 8.91
CA ASP A 158 3.44 35.25 8.58
C ASP A 158 4.53 36.35 8.50
N ASN A 159 4.79 36.77 7.30
CA ASN A 159 5.83 37.75 6.95
C ASN A 159 5.66 39.14 7.62
N SER A 160 4.47 39.47 8.12
CA SER A 160 4.11 40.79 8.59
C SER A 160 3.78 40.91 10.06
N THR A 161 2.87 40.03 10.54
CA THR A 161 2.34 40.15 11.91
C THR A 161 3.25 39.47 12.92
N ASN A 162 3.79 38.30 12.58
CA ASN A 162 4.67 37.51 13.44
C ASN A 162 5.89 36.98 12.69
N PRO A 163 6.76 37.84 12.15
CA PRO A 163 7.84 37.43 11.25
C PRO A 163 8.95 36.61 11.93
N SER A 164 8.89 36.40 13.24
CA SER A 164 9.81 35.52 13.98
C SER A 164 9.30 34.09 14.17
N ARG A 165 8.07 33.79 13.75
CA ARG A 165 7.37 32.56 14.17
C ARG A 165 7.10 31.64 12.99
N MET A 166 7.25 30.34 13.27
CA MET A 166 6.59 29.27 12.52
C MET A 166 5.48 28.73 13.40
N THR A 167 4.21 29.01 13.04
CA THR A 167 3.03 28.54 13.78
C THR A 167 2.52 27.24 13.18
N ILE A 168 2.28 26.25 14.00
CA ILE A 168 1.85 24.91 13.53
C ILE A 168 0.38 24.95 13.12
N PRO A 169 0.01 24.66 11.88
CA PRO A 169 -1.36 24.71 11.41
C PRO A 169 -2.26 23.66 12.08
N ALA A 170 -3.56 23.87 12.02
CA ALA A 170 -4.55 22.91 12.51
C ALA A 170 -4.38 21.54 11.81
N GLY A 171 -4.43 20.46 12.60
CA GLY A 171 -4.26 19.10 12.10
C GLY A 171 -2.83 18.70 11.73
N LYS A 172 -1.83 19.56 12.00
CA LYS A 172 -0.42 19.32 11.69
C LYS A 172 0.46 19.13 12.95
N GLY A 173 -0.13 18.79 14.10
CA GLY A 173 0.65 18.42 15.29
C GLY A 173 1.53 17.19 15.01
N GLY A 174 2.73 17.13 15.62
CA GLY A 174 3.67 16.03 15.45
C GLY A 174 5.13 16.44 15.53
N TYR A 175 6.00 15.65 14.94
CA TYR A 175 7.44 15.89 14.91
C TYR A 175 7.85 16.73 13.72
N TYR A 176 8.71 17.71 13.98
CA TYR A 176 9.25 18.61 12.97
C TYR A 176 10.78 18.66 13.03
N LEU A 177 11.42 18.56 11.86
CA LEU A 177 12.82 18.97 11.72
C LEU A 177 12.86 20.50 11.58
N VAL A 178 13.49 21.14 12.54
CA VAL A 178 13.72 22.58 12.58
C VAL A 178 15.14 22.84 12.17
N ASN A 179 15.37 23.62 11.12
CA ASN A 179 16.68 24.08 10.71
C ASN A 179 16.75 25.60 10.67
N PHE A 180 17.87 26.12 11.07
CA PHE A 180 18.12 27.55 11.09
C PHE A 180 19.56 27.84 10.74
N GLN A 181 19.80 28.89 9.98
CA GLN A 181 21.10 29.55 9.80
C GLN A 181 20.94 31.05 9.64
N MET A 182 21.88 31.80 10.17
CA MET A 182 22.00 33.23 9.96
C MET A 182 23.47 33.63 10.15
N ASN A 183 24.02 34.31 9.16
CA ASN A 183 25.37 34.87 9.26
C ASN A 183 25.33 36.24 9.94
N VAL A 184 26.42 36.55 10.61
CA VAL A 184 26.63 37.83 11.25
C VAL A 184 28.03 38.34 10.91
N SER A 185 28.16 39.61 10.60
CA SER A 185 29.45 40.24 10.26
C SER A 185 30.14 40.82 11.51
N GLY A 186 31.43 40.54 11.65
CA GLY A 186 32.32 41.28 12.53
C GLY A 186 32.32 40.94 14.01
N THR A 187 31.89 39.77 14.45
CA THR A 187 31.90 39.49 15.88
C THR A 187 33.16 38.75 16.34
N THR A 188 33.56 39.03 17.58
CA THR A 188 34.48 38.23 18.35
C THR A 188 33.81 37.98 19.70
N GLY A 189 33.07 36.96 19.88
CA GLY A 189 32.39 36.67 21.13
C GLY A 189 31.55 35.41 21.06
N ARG A 190 30.96 35.08 22.18
CA ARG A 190 30.06 33.89 22.24
C ARG A 190 28.82 34.12 21.39
N LEU A 191 28.50 33.15 20.56
CA LEU A 191 27.25 33.07 19.80
C LEU A 191 26.43 31.90 20.28
N ILE A 192 25.12 32.15 20.53
CA ILE A 192 24.18 31.12 20.94
C ILE A 192 22.92 31.23 20.06
N ALA A 193 22.44 30.09 19.56
CA ALA A 193 21.10 29.96 19.02
C ALA A 193 20.22 29.11 19.94
N GLN A 194 18.99 29.56 20.16
CA GLN A 194 17.97 28.77 20.85
C GLN A 194 16.80 28.53 19.94
N ILE A 195 16.30 27.29 19.92
CA ILE A 195 14.98 26.96 19.41
C ILE A 195 14.01 27.05 20.56
N ARG A 196 13.00 27.90 20.43
CA ARG A 196 11.95 28.07 21.44
C ARG A 196 10.60 27.60 20.94
N LYS A 197 9.87 26.90 21.80
CA LYS A 197 8.48 26.53 21.59
C LYS A 197 7.62 27.34 22.56
N ASN A 198 6.68 28.12 22.01
CA ASN A 198 5.79 29.00 22.80
C ASN A 198 6.58 29.91 23.77
N GLY A 199 7.69 30.48 23.27
CA GLY A 199 8.58 31.32 24.07
C GLY A 199 9.55 30.58 25.02
N THR A 200 9.35 29.27 25.25
CA THR A 200 10.19 28.47 26.15
C THR A 200 11.35 27.83 25.39
N ASN A 201 12.58 27.96 25.90
CA ASN A 201 13.76 27.34 25.31
C ASN A 201 13.65 25.80 25.34
N THR A 202 13.69 25.17 24.16
CA THR A 202 13.68 23.71 24.00
C THR A 202 15.02 23.14 23.59
N ALA A 203 15.86 23.94 22.93
CA ALA A 203 17.22 23.55 22.54
C ALA A 203 18.11 24.76 22.47
N GLN A 204 19.38 24.60 22.83
CA GLN A 204 20.40 25.64 22.78
C GLN A 204 21.66 25.12 22.13
N PHE A 205 22.23 25.92 21.25
CA PHE A 205 23.41 25.63 20.46
C PHE A 205 24.45 26.71 20.65
N GLU A 206 25.66 26.30 21.02
CA GLU A 206 26.84 27.16 20.96
C GLU A 206 27.33 27.19 19.52
N CYS A 207 27.40 28.34 18.91
CA CYS A 207 27.74 28.50 17.52
C CYS A 207 29.18 28.92 17.34
N GLY A 208 29.78 28.45 16.24
CA GLY A 208 31.18 28.76 15.94
C GLY A 208 31.43 30.25 15.75
N ASN A 209 32.53 30.73 16.34
CA ASN A 209 32.99 32.11 16.25
C ASN A 209 34.46 32.10 15.92
N ASN A 210 34.80 32.32 14.68
CA ASN A 210 36.18 32.58 14.25
C ASN A 210 36.23 33.83 13.35
N SER A 211 37.40 34.35 13.12
CA SER A 211 37.57 35.61 12.38
C SER A 211 37.15 35.60 10.92
N SER A 212 36.79 34.46 10.35
CA SER A 212 36.52 34.31 8.91
C SER A 212 35.11 33.87 8.60
N LEU A 213 34.45 33.15 9.51
CA LEU A 213 33.06 32.66 9.34
C LEU A 213 32.34 32.74 10.67
N GLN A 214 31.34 33.57 10.74
CA GLN A 214 30.57 33.80 11.95
C GLN A 214 29.10 33.66 11.64
N GLY A 215 28.41 32.90 12.45
CA GLY A 215 26.98 32.70 12.24
C GLY A 215 26.36 31.83 13.31
N TRP A 216 25.07 31.92 13.38
CA TRP A 216 24.25 31.04 14.20
C TRP A 216 23.69 29.92 13.33
N GLN A 217 23.71 28.73 13.88
CA GLN A 217 23.11 27.55 13.27
C GLN A 217 22.41 26.73 14.36
N ALA A 218 21.29 26.13 14.00
CA ALA A 218 20.56 25.22 14.86
C ALA A 218 19.83 24.17 14.02
N SER A 219 19.83 22.94 14.49
CA SER A 219 19.04 21.85 13.89
C SER A 219 18.56 20.91 14.97
N GLN A 220 17.26 20.70 15.06
CA GLN A 220 16.63 19.87 16.09
C GLN A 220 15.33 19.29 15.61
N ILE A 221 15.01 18.06 16.05
CA ILE A 221 13.67 17.52 15.93
C ILE A 221 12.90 17.95 17.19
N VAL A 222 11.74 18.56 16.99
CA VAL A 222 10.87 19.06 18.06
C VAL A 222 9.46 18.49 17.89
N ASN A 223 8.88 18.02 18.99
CA ASN A 223 7.46 17.63 19.03
C ASN A 223 6.61 18.85 19.37
N VAL A 224 5.62 19.16 18.53
CA VAL A 224 4.74 20.33 18.66
C VAL A 224 3.28 19.95 18.42
N ALA A 225 2.37 20.58 19.12
CA ALA A 225 0.93 20.47 18.89
C ALA A 225 0.46 21.51 17.85
N ALA A 226 -0.74 21.31 17.31
CA ALA A 226 -1.38 22.35 16.52
C ALA A 226 -1.53 23.64 17.35
N ALA A 227 -1.33 24.77 16.71
CA ALA A 227 -1.29 26.13 17.30
C ALA A 227 -0.05 26.43 18.19
N ASP A 228 0.84 25.47 18.46
CA ASP A 228 2.15 25.80 18.98
C ASP A 228 2.92 26.64 17.93
N TYR A 229 3.87 27.44 18.40
CA TYR A 229 4.79 28.15 17.52
C TYR A 229 6.24 27.94 17.92
N LEU A 230 7.11 27.96 16.91
CA LEU A 230 8.56 27.88 17.02
C LEU A 230 9.19 29.21 16.67
N GLU A 231 10.19 29.60 17.43
CA GLU A 231 10.98 30.82 17.24
C GLU A 231 12.46 30.50 17.41
N ILE A 232 13.31 31.28 16.72
CA ILE A 232 14.75 31.23 16.91
C ILE A 232 15.18 32.48 17.68
N TYR A 233 15.81 32.30 18.82
CA TYR A 233 16.39 33.36 19.62
C TYR A 233 17.91 33.31 19.54
N LEU A 234 18.51 34.45 19.26
CA LEU A 234 19.96 34.60 19.04
C LEU A 234 20.58 35.50 20.11
N TYR A 235 21.75 35.09 20.56
CA TYR A 235 22.57 35.80 21.51
C TYR A 235 23.97 35.98 20.98
N GLN A 236 24.55 37.14 21.22
CA GLN A 236 25.97 37.43 20.96
C GLN A 236 26.61 38.23 22.11
N ALA A 237 27.90 38.07 22.33
CA ALA A 237 28.64 38.69 23.41
C ALA A 237 29.91 39.42 22.89
N SER A 238 29.76 40.19 21.80
CA SER A 238 30.89 40.94 21.19
C SER A 238 31.23 42.24 21.90
N GLY A 239 30.39 42.72 22.83
CA GLY A 239 30.51 44.00 23.46
C GLY A 239 29.85 45.17 22.69
N SER A 240 29.35 44.93 21.48
CA SER A 240 28.65 45.93 20.65
C SER A 240 27.48 45.33 19.92
N THR A 241 26.58 46.15 19.37
CA THR A 241 25.51 45.67 18.50
C THR A 241 26.11 45.11 17.21
N GLN A 242 25.64 43.95 16.79
CA GLN A 242 26.01 43.28 15.53
C GLN A 242 24.81 43.15 14.63
N SER A 243 25.04 43.05 13.33
CA SER A 243 23.97 42.87 12.33
C SER A 243 24.19 41.58 11.56
N SER A 244 23.09 40.89 11.22
CA SER A 244 23.13 39.81 10.25
C SER A 244 23.52 40.33 8.86
N ASP A 245 24.00 39.45 8.02
CA ASP A 245 24.15 39.74 6.60
C ASP A 245 22.79 40.08 5.97
N ALA A 246 22.81 40.87 4.89
CA ALA A 246 21.63 41.20 4.11
C ALA A 246 21.51 40.20 2.94
N ASP A 247 21.31 38.91 3.24
CA ASP A 247 21.32 37.82 2.26
C ASP A 247 20.32 36.73 2.62
N ASN A 248 19.35 36.51 1.75
CA ASN A 248 18.31 35.48 1.93
C ASN A 248 18.82 34.03 1.74
N THR A 249 20.02 33.86 1.21
CA THR A 249 20.63 32.52 1.09
C THR A 249 21.34 32.10 2.36
N THR A 250 21.69 33.04 3.22
CA THR A 250 22.37 32.80 4.50
C THR A 250 21.45 32.99 5.71
N ASN A 251 20.35 33.72 5.58
CA ASN A 251 19.40 33.97 6.67
C ASN A 251 18.12 33.17 6.41
N GLN A 252 18.03 31.99 6.98
CA GLN A 252 17.01 31.01 6.70
C GLN A 252 16.50 30.33 7.96
N PHE A 253 15.19 30.12 8.04
CA PHE A 253 14.52 29.33 9.06
C PHE A 253 13.52 28.42 8.40
N SER A 254 13.63 27.12 8.62
CA SER A 254 12.73 26.14 8.02
C SER A 254 12.19 25.15 9.04
N VAL A 255 11.00 24.67 8.75
CA VAL A 255 10.35 23.56 9.46
C VAL A 255 9.86 22.53 8.44
N TYR A 256 10.10 21.25 8.73
CA TYR A 256 9.68 20.12 7.90
C TYR A 256 8.94 19.11 8.76
N TYR A 257 7.69 18.82 8.41
CA TYR A 257 6.87 17.84 9.10
C TYR A 257 7.38 16.42 8.82
N LEU A 258 7.65 15.66 9.88
CA LEU A 258 8.14 14.28 9.81
C LEU A 258 7.06 13.24 10.07
N GLY A 259 5.93 13.65 10.66
CA GLY A 259 4.84 12.76 11.04
C GLY A 259 4.31 13.03 12.45
N ALA A 260 3.19 12.38 12.78
CA ALA A 260 2.58 12.44 14.12
C ALA A 260 3.10 11.34 15.04
#